data_bc3ff3bef933f8ed5a8e8a75eff2dc7b
#
_entry.id   bc3ff3bef933f8ed5a8e8a75eff2dc7b
#
_cell.length_a   1.000
_cell.length_b   1.000
_cell.length_c   1.000
_cell.angle_alpha   90.00
_cell.angle_beta   90.00
_cell.angle_gamma   90.00
#
_symmetry.space_group_name_H-M   'P 1'
#
loop_
_entity.id
_entity.type
_entity.pdbx_description
1 polymer ?
#
loop_
_entity_poly.entity_id
_entity_poly.type
_entity_poly.pdbx_seq_one_letter_code
_entity_poly.pdbx_strand_id
1 'polypeptide(L)'
;MKRKAKILRKTKETSISVEANIDGKGKYNIKTGIGFLDHMLEQLSKHSLIDLNIRAKGDTHIDLHHTTEDSGIAIGEAIKKAAGNLKGIKRYASAMIPMDETLSRVSLDVSNRPYLIWKVDLKVEKLGEMDTELFKEWFQAFSQAAGITLHVENIYGDNSHHIIESCYKGLARSLRAALEIDPRNRKSIPSTKGSL
;
A
#
# COMPACT_ATOMS: atom_id res chain seq x y z
N MET A 1 -9.76 -16.68 -12.80
CA MET A 1 -9.85 -16.74 -11.31
C MET A 1 -10.12 -15.34 -10.78
N LYS A 2 -10.95 -15.20 -9.75
CA LYS A 2 -11.14 -13.89 -9.08
C LYS A 2 -9.93 -13.62 -8.20
N ARG A 3 -9.20 -12.53 -8.42
CA ARG A 3 -8.03 -12.12 -7.61
C ARG A 3 -8.48 -11.46 -6.30
N LYS A 4 -8.93 -12.30 -5.37
CA LYS A 4 -9.46 -11.88 -4.06
C LYS A 4 -8.78 -12.65 -2.95
N ALA A 5 -8.60 -11.99 -1.81
CA ALA A 5 -8.09 -12.64 -0.61
C ALA A 5 -8.72 -12.05 0.65
N LYS A 6 -8.70 -12.85 1.69
CA LYS A 6 -8.99 -12.44 3.06
C LYS A 6 -7.84 -12.86 3.95
N ILE A 7 -7.40 -11.94 4.79
CA ILE A 7 -6.39 -12.13 5.84
C ILE A 7 -7.03 -11.80 7.17
N LEU A 8 -6.71 -12.59 8.16
CA LEU A 8 -6.98 -12.32 9.57
C LEU A 8 -5.64 -12.43 10.30
N ARG A 9 -5.10 -11.30 10.74
CA ARG A 9 -3.90 -11.19 11.53
C ARG A 9 -4.27 -10.92 12.99
N LYS A 10 -3.81 -11.75 13.89
CA LYS A 10 -4.06 -11.58 15.33
C LYS A 10 -2.76 -11.77 16.11
N THR A 11 -2.40 -10.78 16.90
CA THR A 11 -1.30 -10.80 17.84
C THR A 11 -1.83 -10.61 19.27
N LYS A 12 -0.97 -10.36 20.24
CA LYS A 12 -1.40 -9.90 21.57
C LYS A 12 -1.81 -8.43 21.59
N GLU A 13 -1.32 -7.66 20.60
CA GLU A 13 -1.44 -6.19 20.52
C GLU A 13 -2.56 -5.78 19.57
N THR A 14 -2.77 -6.54 18.48
CA THR A 14 -3.72 -6.18 17.43
C THR A 14 -4.59 -7.35 16.96
N SER A 15 -5.74 -7.01 16.39
CA SER A 15 -6.60 -7.94 15.65
C SER A 15 -7.10 -7.24 14.39
N ILE A 16 -6.59 -7.67 13.22
CA ILE A 16 -6.83 -6.99 11.95
C ILE A 16 -7.39 -7.97 10.92
N SER A 17 -8.50 -7.60 10.31
CA SER A 17 -9.11 -8.31 9.19
C SER A 17 -9.05 -7.44 7.93
N VAL A 18 -8.52 -8.01 6.85
CA VAL A 18 -8.44 -7.36 5.54
C VAL A 18 -9.07 -8.26 4.48
N GLU A 19 -10.02 -7.73 3.72
CA GLU A 19 -10.51 -8.34 2.49
C GLU A 19 -10.08 -7.45 1.31
N ALA A 20 -9.38 -8.02 0.34
CA ALA A 20 -8.91 -7.33 -0.84
C ALA A 20 -9.44 -7.97 -2.12
N ASN A 21 -9.86 -7.15 -3.09
CA ASN A 21 -10.21 -7.56 -4.45
C ASN A 21 -9.44 -6.70 -5.45
N ILE A 22 -8.40 -7.27 -6.06
CA ILE A 22 -7.54 -6.55 -7.00
C ILE A 22 -8.31 -6.11 -8.25
N ASP A 23 -9.27 -6.91 -8.71
CA ASP A 23 -10.13 -6.62 -9.86
C ASP A 23 -11.41 -5.86 -9.45
N GLY A 24 -11.27 -4.95 -8.49
CA GLY A 24 -12.34 -4.16 -7.92
C GLY A 24 -12.67 -2.89 -8.68
N LYS A 25 -13.31 -1.96 -7.97
CA LYS A 25 -13.70 -0.62 -8.46
C LYS A 25 -13.29 0.49 -7.49
N GLY A 26 -12.41 0.18 -6.52
CA GLY A 26 -12.01 1.10 -5.46
C GLY A 26 -13.11 1.36 -4.44
N LYS A 27 -13.90 0.35 -4.12
CA LYS A 27 -14.86 0.40 -3.01
C LYS A 27 -14.13 0.12 -1.71
N TYR A 28 -14.40 0.93 -0.70
CA TYR A 28 -13.73 0.78 0.58
C TYR A 28 -14.71 0.81 1.75
N ASN A 29 -14.31 0.14 2.83
CA ASN A 29 -14.95 0.19 4.13
C ASN A 29 -13.85 -0.04 5.17
N ILE A 30 -13.26 1.07 5.65
CA ILE A 30 -12.01 1.07 6.41
C ILE A 30 -12.27 1.63 7.79
N LYS A 31 -11.82 0.91 8.82
CA LYS A 31 -11.90 1.31 10.24
C LYS A 31 -10.69 0.74 10.96
N THR A 32 -9.61 1.50 11.04
CA THR A 32 -8.42 1.14 11.81
C THR A 32 -8.49 1.69 13.23
N GLY A 33 -9.32 2.69 13.47
CA GLY A 33 -9.34 3.46 14.70
C GLY A 33 -8.40 4.67 14.69
N ILE A 34 -7.67 4.87 13.58
CA ILE A 34 -6.73 5.98 13.37
C ILE A 34 -7.24 6.79 12.17
N GLY A 35 -7.85 7.94 12.43
CA GLY A 35 -8.60 8.69 11.41
C GLY A 35 -7.75 9.09 10.20
N PHE A 36 -6.52 9.53 10.41
CA PHE A 36 -5.64 9.91 9.29
C PHE A 36 -5.19 8.69 8.46
N LEU A 37 -4.91 7.56 9.12
CA LEU A 37 -4.59 6.30 8.43
C LEU A 37 -5.78 5.80 7.61
N ASP A 38 -7.01 5.85 8.17
CA ASP A 38 -8.22 5.49 7.44
C ASP A 38 -8.33 6.30 6.15
N HIS A 39 -8.13 7.63 6.22
CA HIS A 39 -8.13 8.51 5.06
C HIS A 39 -7.07 8.11 4.02
N MET A 40 -5.84 7.80 4.42
CA MET A 40 -4.78 7.36 3.52
C MET A 40 -5.10 6.01 2.83
N LEU A 41 -5.67 5.07 3.57
CA LEU A 41 -6.08 3.77 3.02
C LEU A 41 -7.30 3.88 2.08
N GLU A 42 -8.18 4.85 2.30
CA GLU A 42 -9.24 5.19 1.36
C GLU A 42 -8.68 5.71 0.03
N GLN A 43 -7.63 6.58 0.07
CA GLN A 43 -6.91 7.00 -1.14
C GLN A 43 -6.26 5.81 -1.85
N LEU A 44 -5.62 4.90 -1.08
CA LEU A 44 -5.04 3.68 -1.62
C LEU A 44 -6.09 2.86 -2.37
N SER A 45 -7.23 2.56 -1.75
CA SER A 45 -8.30 1.79 -2.38
C SER A 45 -8.87 2.49 -3.61
N LYS A 46 -9.23 3.77 -3.46
CA LYS A 46 -9.89 4.56 -4.51
C LYS A 46 -9.06 4.65 -5.79
N HIS A 47 -7.78 4.97 -5.65
CA HIS A 47 -6.90 5.23 -6.79
C HIS A 47 -6.26 3.97 -7.38
N SER A 48 -6.14 2.88 -6.60
CA SER A 48 -5.71 1.58 -7.12
C SER A 48 -6.83 0.79 -7.80
N LEU A 49 -8.09 1.15 -7.56
CA LEU A 49 -9.30 0.37 -7.89
C LEU A 49 -9.35 -0.99 -7.18
N ILE A 50 -8.52 -1.23 -6.19
CA ILE A 50 -8.61 -2.40 -5.32
C ILE A 50 -9.74 -2.16 -4.32
N ASP A 51 -10.74 -3.05 -4.28
CA ASP A 51 -11.72 -2.97 -3.20
C ASP A 51 -11.06 -3.44 -1.90
N LEU A 52 -11.20 -2.64 -0.83
CA LEU A 52 -10.66 -2.92 0.50
C LEU A 52 -11.74 -2.85 1.58
N ASN A 53 -11.89 -3.93 2.36
CA ASN A 53 -12.65 -3.92 3.59
C ASN A 53 -11.71 -4.24 4.75
N ILE A 54 -11.50 -3.26 5.64
CA ILE A 54 -10.50 -3.32 6.72
C ILE A 54 -11.18 -3.05 8.04
N ARG A 55 -10.91 -3.91 9.02
CA ARG A 55 -11.26 -3.72 10.43
C ARG A 55 -10.03 -4.00 11.26
N ALA A 56 -9.62 -3.04 12.05
CA ALA A 56 -8.55 -3.20 13.02
C ALA A 56 -9.03 -2.82 14.42
N LYS A 57 -8.52 -3.54 15.40
CA LYS A 57 -8.56 -3.22 16.82
C LYS A 57 -7.17 -3.45 17.36
N GLY A 58 -6.52 -2.41 17.85
CA GLY A 58 -5.21 -2.47 18.47
C GLY A 58 -5.19 -1.78 19.82
N ASP A 59 -4.04 -1.79 20.43
CA ASP A 59 -3.70 -1.20 21.73
C ASP A 59 -3.36 0.30 21.63
N THR A 60 -4.19 1.05 20.90
CA THR A 60 -4.00 2.50 20.61
C THR A 60 -3.90 3.39 21.85
N HIS A 61 -4.17 2.85 23.03
CA HIS A 61 -3.94 3.53 24.31
C HIS A 61 -2.46 3.60 24.69
N ILE A 62 -1.61 2.77 24.09
CA ILE A 62 -0.14 2.84 24.21
C ILE A 62 0.38 3.89 23.23
N ASP A 63 0.26 3.59 21.93
CA ASP A 63 0.50 4.49 20.80
C ASP A 63 -0.18 3.95 19.53
N LEU A 64 0.09 4.56 18.39
CA LEU A 64 -0.49 4.14 17.10
C LEU A 64 0.41 3.20 16.29
N HIS A 65 1.60 2.84 16.81
CA HIS A 65 2.63 2.11 16.08
C HIS A 65 2.16 0.71 15.65
N HIS A 66 1.79 -0.14 16.62
CA HIS A 66 1.41 -1.53 16.36
C HIS A 66 0.25 -1.65 15.39
N THR A 67 -0.78 -0.81 15.53
CA THR A 67 -1.93 -0.81 14.62
C THR A 67 -1.55 -0.36 13.22
N THR A 68 -0.67 0.62 13.10
CA THR A 68 -0.18 1.13 11.82
C THR A 68 0.65 0.07 11.09
N GLU A 69 1.67 -0.48 11.73
CA GLU A 69 2.56 -1.49 11.17
C GLU A 69 1.77 -2.75 10.77
N ASP A 70 1.01 -3.31 11.70
CA ASP A 70 0.23 -4.54 11.47
C ASP A 70 -0.82 -4.38 10.38
N SER A 71 -1.38 -3.17 10.17
CA SER A 71 -2.27 -2.89 9.04
C SER A 71 -1.51 -2.95 7.71
N GLY A 72 -0.29 -2.43 7.66
CA GLY A 72 0.60 -2.54 6.50
C GLY A 72 0.90 -3.98 6.15
N ILE A 73 1.26 -4.79 7.14
CA ILE A 73 1.49 -6.24 7.00
C ILE A 73 0.24 -6.93 6.43
N ALA A 74 -0.91 -6.76 7.08
CA ALA A 74 -2.14 -7.48 6.70
C ALA A 74 -2.63 -7.10 5.30
N ILE A 75 -2.51 -5.82 4.91
CA ILE A 75 -2.86 -5.36 3.56
C ILE A 75 -1.87 -5.92 2.53
N GLY A 76 -0.57 -5.89 2.83
CA GLY A 76 0.48 -6.45 1.97
C GLY A 76 0.25 -7.95 1.70
N GLU A 77 0.00 -8.72 2.75
CA GLU A 77 -0.33 -10.16 2.66
C GLU A 77 -1.60 -10.40 1.83
N ALA A 78 -2.64 -9.57 2.01
CA ALA A 78 -3.88 -9.70 1.27
C ALA A 78 -3.68 -9.45 -0.23
N ILE A 79 -2.92 -8.43 -0.60
CA ILE A 79 -2.59 -8.12 -1.99
C ILE A 79 -1.73 -9.23 -2.60
N LYS A 80 -0.68 -9.68 -1.91
CA LYS A 80 0.18 -10.79 -2.35
C LYS A 80 -0.63 -12.06 -2.61
N LYS A 81 -1.47 -12.43 -1.66
CA LYS A 81 -2.33 -13.62 -1.76
C LYS A 81 -3.35 -13.49 -2.91
N ALA A 82 -3.96 -12.31 -3.08
CA ALA A 82 -4.90 -12.05 -4.17
C ALA A 82 -4.23 -12.05 -5.54
N ALA A 83 -2.97 -11.56 -5.65
CA ALA A 83 -2.19 -11.57 -6.89
C ALA A 83 -1.83 -12.99 -7.37
N GLY A 84 -1.77 -13.95 -6.43
CA GLY A 84 -1.57 -15.36 -6.75
C GLY A 84 -0.18 -15.65 -7.32
N ASN A 85 -0.14 -16.34 -8.46
CA ASN A 85 1.12 -16.78 -9.09
C ASN A 85 1.78 -15.74 -10.00
N LEU A 86 1.30 -14.51 -10.01
CA LEU A 86 1.84 -13.37 -10.77
C LEU A 86 1.91 -13.57 -12.29
N LYS A 87 1.16 -14.55 -12.84
CA LYS A 87 1.11 -14.75 -14.29
C LYS A 87 0.36 -13.62 -14.96
N GLY A 88 0.96 -13.13 -16.03
CA GLY A 88 0.36 -12.13 -16.91
C GLY A 88 0.33 -10.70 -16.38
N ILE A 89 0.83 -10.41 -15.18
CA ILE A 89 0.89 -9.04 -14.67
C ILE A 89 1.93 -8.21 -15.43
N LYS A 90 1.76 -6.88 -15.44
CA LYS A 90 2.77 -5.96 -16.01
C LYS A 90 4.05 -5.89 -15.17
N ARG A 91 3.97 -6.16 -13.86
CA ARG A 91 5.05 -6.27 -12.90
C ARG A 91 5.66 -4.94 -12.43
N TYR A 92 6.05 -4.06 -13.34
CA TYR A 92 6.66 -2.78 -13.02
C TYR A 92 5.70 -1.63 -13.26
N ALA A 93 5.74 -0.63 -12.41
CA ALA A 93 5.06 0.62 -12.67
C ALA A 93 5.65 1.77 -11.87
N SER A 94 5.44 2.97 -12.38
CA SER A 94 5.79 4.22 -11.71
C SER A 94 4.66 5.22 -11.90
N ALA A 95 4.47 6.08 -10.90
CA ALA A 95 3.53 7.19 -10.96
C ALA A 95 4.17 8.45 -10.39
N MET A 96 3.95 9.57 -11.06
CA MET A 96 4.20 10.92 -10.52
C MET A 96 2.85 11.53 -10.18
N ILE A 97 2.69 11.95 -8.95
CA ILE A 97 1.42 12.48 -8.42
C ILE A 97 1.61 13.90 -7.95
N PRO A 98 1.02 14.87 -8.66
CA PRO A 98 0.91 16.23 -8.17
C PRO A 98 -0.25 16.34 -7.17
N MET A 99 -0.08 17.15 -6.15
CA MET A 99 -1.13 17.57 -5.24
C MET A 99 -0.84 19.01 -4.82
N ASP A 100 -1.53 19.95 -5.46
CA ASP A 100 -1.29 21.40 -5.35
C ASP A 100 0.21 21.74 -5.52
N GLU A 101 0.90 22.21 -4.47
CA GLU A 101 2.31 22.58 -4.49
C GLU A 101 3.27 21.38 -4.40
N THR A 102 2.75 20.17 -4.19
CA THR A 102 3.53 18.97 -3.95
C THR A 102 3.65 18.08 -5.20
N LEU A 103 4.79 17.49 -5.40
CA LEU A 103 5.01 16.42 -6.38
C LEU A 103 5.74 15.25 -5.75
N SER A 104 5.14 14.06 -5.80
CA SER A 104 5.77 12.81 -5.35
C SER A 104 5.89 11.79 -6.47
N ARG A 105 6.91 10.95 -6.40
CA ARG A 105 7.16 9.82 -7.30
C ARG A 105 7.15 8.51 -6.54
N VAL A 106 6.41 7.54 -7.06
CA VAL A 106 6.41 6.16 -6.53
C VAL A 106 6.68 5.19 -7.67
N SER A 107 7.62 4.27 -7.46
CA SER A 107 7.99 3.22 -8.41
C SER A 107 8.04 1.88 -7.70
N LEU A 108 7.55 0.81 -8.34
CA LEU A 108 7.58 -0.52 -7.75
C LEU A 108 7.84 -1.65 -8.75
N ASP A 109 8.39 -2.74 -8.22
CA ASP A 109 8.55 -4.04 -8.88
C ASP A 109 7.88 -5.12 -8.02
N VAL A 110 6.89 -5.81 -8.59
CA VAL A 110 6.25 -6.98 -7.97
C VAL A 110 7.16 -8.19 -8.17
N SER A 111 8.25 -8.23 -7.41
CA SER A 111 9.41 -9.10 -7.64
C SER A 111 9.54 -10.26 -6.66
N ASN A 112 8.71 -10.30 -5.62
CA ASN A 112 8.88 -11.14 -4.44
C ASN A 112 10.24 -10.95 -3.72
N ARG A 113 10.88 -9.79 -3.93
CA ARG A 113 12.09 -9.30 -3.26
C ARG A 113 11.76 -7.97 -2.58
N PRO A 114 11.31 -8.01 -1.32
CA PRO A 114 10.88 -6.80 -0.62
C PRO A 114 12.06 -5.88 -0.34
N TYR A 115 11.88 -4.61 -0.67
CA TYR A 115 12.83 -3.54 -0.35
C TYR A 115 12.13 -2.20 -0.38
N LEU A 116 12.35 -1.35 0.62
CA LEU A 116 11.85 0.03 0.63
C LEU A 116 12.99 1.01 0.47
N ILE A 117 12.88 1.92 -0.49
CA ILE A 117 13.60 3.19 -0.51
C ILE A 117 12.61 4.29 -0.13
N TRP A 118 12.89 4.99 0.95
CA TRP A 118 12.08 6.08 1.48
C TRP A 118 12.86 7.39 1.44
N LYS A 119 12.41 8.32 0.60
CA LYS A 119 12.98 9.66 0.44
C LYS A 119 11.85 10.69 0.58
N VAL A 120 11.20 10.67 1.74
CA VAL A 120 10.13 11.59 2.09
C VAL A 120 10.49 12.24 3.40
N ASP A 121 10.54 13.55 3.40
CA ASP A 121 10.78 14.38 4.57
C ASP A 121 9.50 15.12 4.93
N LEU A 122 9.01 14.92 6.15
CA LEU A 122 7.80 15.54 6.67
C LEU A 122 8.20 16.55 7.74
N LYS A 123 7.82 17.80 7.55
CA LYS A 123 8.27 18.93 8.39
C LYS A 123 7.54 19.04 9.75
N VAL A 124 6.50 18.25 9.95
CA VAL A 124 5.69 18.27 11.18
C VAL A 124 5.78 16.93 11.88
N GLU A 125 5.67 16.92 13.19
CA GLU A 125 5.74 15.69 13.99
C GLU A 125 4.47 14.86 13.87
N LYS A 126 3.30 15.50 13.66
CA LYS A 126 2.00 14.81 13.59
C LYS A 126 1.12 15.33 12.47
N LEU A 127 0.29 14.42 11.94
CA LEU A 127 -0.85 14.72 11.09
C LEU A 127 -2.12 14.17 11.74
N GLY A 128 -2.99 15.06 12.23
CA GLY A 128 -4.02 14.68 13.19
C GLY A 128 -3.39 14.14 14.47
N GLU A 129 -3.77 12.95 14.89
CA GLU A 129 -3.18 12.27 16.06
C GLU A 129 -2.00 11.34 15.70
N MET A 130 -1.75 11.13 14.41
CA MET A 130 -0.76 10.18 13.92
C MET A 130 0.63 10.81 13.80
N ASP A 131 1.64 10.19 14.42
CA ASP A 131 3.04 10.58 14.30
C ASP A 131 3.54 10.32 12.87
N THR A 132 4.28 11.29 12.30
CA THR A 132 4.69 11.23 10.89
C THR A 132 5.72 10.16 10.58
N GLU A 133 6.50 9.72 11.56
CA GLU A 133 7.43 8.60 11.43
C GLU A 133 6.71 7.27 11.11
N LEU A 134 5.45 7.11 11.54
CA LEU A 134 4.67 5.89 11.33
C LEU A 134 4.32 5.65 9.85
N PHE A 135 4.37 6.66 9.01
CA PHE A 135 4.14 6.44 7.57
C PHE A 135 5.24 5.60 6.94
N LYS A 136 6.50 5.86 7.29
CA LYS A 136 7.62 5.02 6.82
C LYS A 136 7.47 3.59 7.30
N GLU A 137 7.08 3.39 8.56
CA GLU A 137 6.85 2.06 9.14
C GLU A 137 5.73 1.32 8.39
N TRP A 138 4.62 2.01 8.11
CA TRP A 138 3.54 1.42 7.31
C TRP A 138 4.03 0.99 5.91
N PHE A 139 4.74 1.86 5.19
CA PHE A 139 5.26 1.55 3.84
C PHE A 139 6.28 0.42 3.88
N GLN A 140 7.12 0.34 4.91
CA GLN A 140 8.09 -0.74 5.13
C GLN A 140 7.38 -2.08 5.34
N ALA A 141 6.43 -2.13 6.28
CA ALA A 141 5.63 -3.31 6.60
C ALA A 141 4.85 -3.80 5.37
N PHE A 142 4.22 -2.88 4.65
CA PHE A 142 3.50 -3.18 3.41
C PHE A 142 4.42 -3.74 2.33
N SER A 143 5.57 -3.12 2.06
CA SER A 143 6.54 -3.57 1.06
C SER A 143 7.03 -4.98 1.36
N GLN A 144 7.38 -5.26 2.61
CA GLN A 144 7.84 -6.56 3.07
C GLN A 144 6.76 -7.64 2.90
N ALA A 145 5.56 -7.39 3.39
CA ALA A 145 4.46 -8.35 3.36
C ALA A 145 3.93 -8.60 1.94
N ALA A 146 3.87 -7.57 1.11
CA ALA A 146 3.47 -7.69 -0.29
C ALA A 146 4.55 -8.33 -1.19
N GLY A 147 5.80 -8.39 -0.72
CA GLY A 147 6.92 -8.91 -1.50
C GLY A 147 7.31 -8.02 -2.67
N ILE A 148 7.26 -6.70 -2.49
CA ILE A 148 7.55 -5.74 -3.54
C ILE A 148 8.81 -4.92 -3.23
N THR A 149 9.59 -4.60 -4.27
CA THR A 149 10.56 -3.51 -4.21
C THR A 149 9.80 -2.22 -4.42
N LEU A 150 9.89 -1.26 -3.49
CA LEU A 150 9.12 -0.03 -3.47
C LEU A 150 10.03 1.18 -3.25
N HIS A 151 9.94 2.14 -4.13
CA HIS A 151 10.64 3.43 -4.01
C HIS A 151 9.61 4.54 -3.88
N VAL A 152 9.69 5.31 -2.81
CA VAL A 152 8.83 6.45 -2.52
C VAL A 152 9.68 7.68 -2.32
N GLU A 153 9.44 8.70 -3.11
CA GLU A 153 10.20 9.95 -3.07
C GLU A 153 9.25 11.15 -3.20
N ASN A 154 9.34 12.08 -2.26
CA ASN A 154 8.80 13.42 -2.46
C ASN A 154 9.86 14.27 -3.17
N ILE A 155 9.52 14.85 -4.32
CA ILE A 155 10.45 15.63 -5.14
C ILE A 155 10.51 17.06 -4.61
N TYR A 156 9.33 17.63 -4.28
CA TYR A 156 9.15 18.90 -3.60
C TYR A 156 7.74 18.99 -3.02
N GLY A 157 7.55 19.88 -2.07
CA GLY A 157 6.28 20.16 -1.40
C GLY A 157 6.52 20.76 -0.02
N ASP A 158 5.52 21.47 0.50
CA ASP A 158 5.60 22.14 1.79
C ASP A 158 4.54 21.66 2.79
N ASN A 159 3.37 21.26 2.32
CA ASN A 159 2.30 20.73 3.16
C ASN A 159 2.48 19.23 3.38
N SER A 160 2.80 18.85 4.62
CA SER A 160 3.05 17.42 4.97
C SER A 160 1.84 16.50 4.71
N HIS A 161 0.59 17.00 4.80
CA HIS A 161 -0.61 16.24 4.41
C HIS A 161 -0.59 15.96 2.90
N HIS A 162 -0.34 16.99 2.06
CA HIS A 162 -0.27 16.82 0.61
C HIS A 162 0.86 15.88 0.22
N ILE A 163 2.02 15.99 0.89
CA ILE A 163 3.17 15.11 0.65
C ILE A 163 2.79 13.64 0.88
N ILE A 164 2.26 13.31 2.06
CA ILE A 164 1.99 11.90 2.37
C ILE A 164 0.81 11.36 1.57
N GLU A 165 -0.25 12.14 1.35
CA GLU A 165 -1.37 11.72 0.54
C GLU A 165 -0.95 11.46 -0.92
N SER A 166 -0.07 12.29 -1.50
CA SER A 166 0.48 12.07 -2.83
C SER A 166 1.30 10.77 -2.91
N CYS A 167 2.01 10.39 -1.84
CA CYS A 167 2.71 9.11 -1.75
C CYS A 167 1.75 7.91 -1.77
N TYR A 168 0.66 7.95 -0.99
CA TYR A 168 -0.37 6.89 -1.00
C TYR A 168 -1.09 6.79 -2.35
N LYS A 169 -1.42 7.92 -2.99
CA LYS A 169 -1.97 7.96 -4.35
C LYS A 169 -0.97 7.40 -5.37
N GLY A 170 0.32 7.70 -5.20
CA GLY A 170 1.40 7.19 -6.03
C GLY A 170 1.53 5.67 -5.92
N LEU A 171 1.53 5.14 -4.70
CA LEU A 171 1.49 3.70 -4.45
C LEU A 171 0.26 3.06 -5.10
N ALA A 172 -0.91 3.66 -4.90
CA ALA A 172 -2.17 3.17 -5.46
C ALA A 172 -2.12 3.06 -7.00
N ARG A 173 -1.69 4.12 -7.67
CA ARG A 173 -1.60 4.15 -9.15
C ARG A 173 -0.56 3.19 -9.68
N SER A 174 0.59 3.07 -9.00
CA SER A 174 1.64 2.13 -9.38
C SER A 174 1.20 0.68 -9.16
N LEU A 175 0.54 0.35 -8.04
CA LEU A 175 -0.03 -0.98 -7.80
C LEU A 175 -1.06 -1.36 -8.87
N ARG A 176 -1.99 -0.46 -9.18
CA ARG A 176 -2.99 -0.67 -10.23
C ARG A 176 -2.32 -1.05 -11.54
N ALA A 177 -1.35 -0.25 -11.99
CA ALA A 177 -0.68 -0.48 -13.25
C ALA A 177 0.17 -1.77 -13.25
N ALA A 178 0.92 -2.03 -12.17
CA ALA A 178 1.80 -3.21 -12.08
C ALA A 178 1.02 -4.53 -12.03
N LEU A 179 -0.14 -4.54 -11.34
CA LEU A 179 -0.99 -5.72 -11.18
C LEU A 179 -1.98 -5.92 -12.34
N GLU A 180 -2.04 -4.99 -13.28
CA GLU A 180 -2.85 -5.11 -14.50
C GLU A 180 -2.36 -6.26 -15.36
N ILE A 181 -3.30 -7.05 -15.90
CA ILE A 181 -2.95 -8.17 -16.80
C ILE A 181 -2.59 -7.63 -18.18
N ASP A 182 -1.37 -7.91 -18.64
CA ASP A 182 -0.95 -7.63 -20.01
C ASP A 182 -1.64 -8.61 -20.96
N PRO A 183 -2.50 -8.13 -21.90
CA PRO A 183 -3.20 -8.99 -22.83
C PRO A 183 -2.27 -9.76 -23.78
N ARG A 184 -1.05 -9.25 -23.98
CA ARG A 184 -0.03 -9.86 -24.86
C ARG A 184 0.77 -10.95 -24.16
N ASN A 185 0.70 -11.05 -22.81
CA ASN A 185 1.55 -11.94 -22.01
C ASN A 185 0.80 -12.71 -20.90
N ARG A 186 -0.49 -12.95 -21.08
CA ARG A 186 -1.39 -13.49 -20.04
C ARG A 186 -0.96 -14.80 -19.40
N LYS A 187 -0.19 -15.64 -20.09
CA LYS A 187 0.10 -17.02 -19.66
C LYS A 187 1.50 -17.19 -19.07
N SER A 188 2.37 -16.19 -19.17
CA SER A 188 3.74 -16.28 -18.67
C SER A 188 3.97 -15.43 -17.43
N ILE A 189 5.00 -15.79 -16.68
CA ILE A 189 5.52 -14.96 -15.60
C ILE A 189 6.44 -13.91 -16.25
N PRO A 190 6.32 -12.62 -15.92
CA PRO A 190 7.13 -11.56 -16.52
C PRO A 190 8.56 -11.55 -15.94
N SER A 191 9.29 -12.64 -16.16
CA SER A 191 10.66 -12.84 -15.66
C SER A 191 11.42 -13.76 -16.61
N THR A 192 12.64 -13.40 -16.96
CA THR A 192 13.56 -14.26 -17.73
C THR A 192 13.98 -15.52 -16.96
N LYS A 193 13.81 -15.50 -15.61
CA LYS A 193 14.07 -16.67 -14.75
C LYS A 193 12.90 -17.68 -14.72
N GLY A 194 11.74 -17.33 -15.30
CA GLY A 194 10.53 -18.15 -15.23
C GLY A 194 9.84 -18.18 -13.85
N SER A 195 10.34 -17.41 -12.88
CA SER A 195 9.79 -17.27 -11.52
C SER A 195 9.96 -15.86 -10.99
N LEU A 196 9.16 -15.48 -9.99
CA LEU A 196 9.23 -14.26 -9.19
C LEU A 196 9.19 -14.60 -7.70
#